data_c26394fc8aeaeca14f4e66b87417fc03
#
_entry.id   c26394fc8aeaeca14f4e66b87417fc03
#
_cell.length_a   1.000
_cell.length_b   1.000
_cell.length_c   1.000
_cell.angle_alpha   90.00
_cell.angle_beta   90.00
_cell.angle_gamma   90.00
#
_symmetry.space_group_name_H-M   'P 1'
#
loop_
_entity.id
_entity.type
_entity.pdbx_description
1 polymer ?
#
loop_
_entity_poly.entity_id
_entity_poly.type
_entity_poly.pdbx_seq_one_letter_code
_entity_poly.pdbx_strand_id
1 'polypeptide(L)'
;MYIDIIISHPNPDSFCYALLDSFVDGAKTANHDVHIIDLYKDQFNPIMSLDEMRGDISDPIVINYQKQIKNADCIVFIYPIFWFRAPAIFEGWIDRVFSVNFAFKFKTVFGNWGKPVGLLPCKKAVIINTYGSPA
;
A
#
# COMPACT_ATOMS: atom_id res chain seq x y z
N MET A 1 -9.71 -15.31 -3.19
CA MET A 1 -9.57 -13.98 -2.58
C MET A 1 -9.02 -13.04 -3.61
N TYR A 2 -9.38 -11.78 -3.50
CA TYR A 2 -8.81 -10.69 -4.28
C TYR A 2 -7.62 -10.11 -3.49
N ILE A 3 -6.41 -10.21 -4.04
CA ILE A 3 -5.16 -9.85 -3.35
C ILE A 3 -4.48 -8.74 -4.12
N ASP A 4 -4.28 -7.58 -3.48
CA ASP A 4 -3.45 -6.52 -4.00
C ASP A 4 -2.06 -6.57 -3.36
N ILE A 5 -1.03 -6.57 -4.19
CA ILE A 5 0.37 -6.58 -3.77
C ILE A 5 1.02 -5.26 -4.14
N ILE A 6 1.50 -4.54 -3.15
CA ILE A 6 2.25 -3.31 -3.33
C ILE A 6 3.73 -3.64 -3.18
N ILE A 7 4.49 -3.50 -4.27
CA ILE A 7 5.94 -3.68 -4.26
C ILE A 7 6.67 -2.36 -4.42
N SER A 8 7.75 -2.21 -3.66
CA SER A 8 8.57 -1.00 -3.64
C SER A 8 10.04 -1.33 -3.55
N HIS A 9 10.70 -1.54 -4.69
CA HIS A 9 12.15 -1.73 -4.78
C HIS A 9 12.70 -1.13 -6.07
N PRO A 10 13.82 -0.35 -6.05
CA PRO A 10 14.35 0.30 -7.25
C PRO A 10 15.00 -0.66 -8.25
N ASN A 11 15.45 -1.83 -7.80
CA ASN A 11 16.06 -2.84 -8.67
C ASN A 11 15.08 -4.00 -8.92
N PRO A 12 14.66 -4.23 -10.18
CA PRO A 12 13.78 -5.36 -10.52
C PRO A 12 14.40 -6.74 -10.32
N ASP A 13 15.74 -6.84 -10.26
CA ASP A 13 16.45 -8.09 -10.00
C ASP A 13 16.70 -8.35 -8.50
N SER A 14 16.01 -7.63 -7.64
CA SER A 14 16.18 -7.72 -6.18
C SER A 14 15.49 -8.95 -5.58
N PHE A 15 15.91 -9.29 -4.36
CA PHE A 15 15.26 -10.35 -3.59
C PHE A 15 13.77 -10.03 -3.29
N CYS A 16 13.39 -8.76 -3.21
CA CYS A 16 11.98 -8.36 -3.09
C CYS A 16 11.14 -8.84 -4.28
N TYR A 17 11.66 -8.73 -5.51
CA TYR A 17 10.96 -9.24 -6.69
C TYR A 17 10.94 -10.77 -6.75
N ALA A 18 12.01 -11.46 -6.32
CA ALA A 18 11.99 -12.92 -6.20
C ALA A 18 10.91 -13.39 -5.17
N LEU A 19 10.74 -12.67 -4.08
CA LEU A 19 9.67 -12.92 -3.11
C LEU A 19 8.28 -12.61 -3.68
N LEU A 20 8.16 -11.53 -4.46
CA LEU A 20 6.92 -11.22 -5.19
C LEU A 20 6.52 -12.37 -6.11
N ASP A 21 7.44 -12.86 -6.95
CA ASP A 21 7.17 -13.94 -7.91
C ASP A 21 6.73 -15.21 -7.18
N SER A 22 7.44 -15.59 -6.13
CA SER A 22 7.09 -16.76 -5.31
C SER A 22 5.73 -16.63 -4.65
N PHE A 23 5.38 -15.42 -4.16
CA PHE A 23 4.07 -15.18 -3.56
C PHE A 23 2.95 -15.25 -4.60
N VAL A 24 3.16 -14.65 -5.77
CA VAL A 24 2.20 -14.65 -6.89
C VAL A 24 1.93 -16.08 -7.35
N ASP A 25 2.97 -16.90 -7.53
CA ASP A 25 2.84 -18.29 -7.95
C ASP A 25 2.05 -19.12 -6.93
N GLY A 26 2.35 -18.95 -5.65
CA GLY A 26 1.61 -19.61 -4.58
C GLY A 26 0.14 -19.18 -4.53
N ALA A 27 -0.13 -17.88 -4.64
CA ALA A 27 -1.49 -17.34 -4.63
C ALA A 27 -2.32 -17.82 -5.83
N LYS A 28 -1.73 -17.83 -7.03
CA LYS A 28 -2.39 -18.33 -8.24
C LYS A 28 -2.66 -19.84 -8.17
N THR A 29 -1.71 -20.62 -7.65
CA THR A 29 -1.89 -22.07 -7.41
C THR A 29 -3.06 -22.33 -6.46
N ALA A 30 -3.30 -21.43 -5.51
CA ALA A 30 -4.41 -21.49 -4.58
C ALA A 30 -5.72 -20.84 -5.14
N ASN A 31 -5.77 -20.55 -6.45
CA ASN A 31 -6.91 -19.93 -7.14
C ASN A 31 -7.31 -18.57 -6.54
N HIS A 32 -6.34 -17.72 -6.26
CA HIS A 32 -6.58 -16.33 -5.85
C HIS A 32 -6.34 -15.38 -7.03
N ASP A 33 -7.13 -14.31 -7.09
CA ASP A 33 -6.92 -13.21 -8.03
C ASP A 33 -5.87 -12.26 -7.46
N VAL A 34 -4.81 -11.99 -8.22
CA VAL A 34 -3.68 -11.20 -7.76
C VAL A 34 -3.48 -10.00 -8.67
N HIS A 35 -3.39 -8.82 -8.08
CA HIS A 35 -3.02 -7.58 -8.72
C HIS A 35 -1.73 -7.02 -8.11
N ILE A 36 -0.87 -6.47 -8.96
CA ILE A 36 0.42 -5.93 -8.55
C ILE A 36 0.42 -4.42 -8.81
N ILE A 37 0.76 -3.66 -7.78
CA ILE A 37 1.05 -2.23 -7.80
C ILE A 37 2.55 -2.08 -7.59
N ASP A 38 3.26 -1.72 -8.65
CA ASP A 38 4.72 -1.56 -8.63
C ASP A 38 5.07 -0.08 -8.64
N LEU A 39 5.41 0.45 -7.47
CA LEU A 39 5.58 1.89 -7.28
C LEU A 39 6.73 2.49 -8.10
N TYR A 40 7.80 1.74 -8.32
CA TYR A 40 8.93 2.21 -9.13
C TYR A 40 8.64 2.14 -10.62
N LYS A 41 8.01 1.06 -11.09
CA LYS A 41 7.60 0.91 -12.49
C LYS A 41 6.55 1.96 -12.89
N ASP A 42 5.63 2.24 -11.99
CA ASP A 42 4.57 3.24 -12.18
C ASP A 42 5.09 4.68 -12.00
N GLN A 43 6.35 4.85 -11.61
CA GLN A 43 6.98 6.15 -11.33
C GLN A 43 6.14 7.00 -10.36
N PHE A 44 5.62 6.35 -9.32
CA PHE A 44 4.72 6.99 -8.38
C PHE A 44 5.39 8.19 -7.69
N ASN A 45 4.73 9.34 -7.72
CA ASN A 45 5.19 10.50 -6.97
C ASN A 45 4.78 10.37 -5.49
N PRO A 46 5.73 10.27 -4.53
CA PRO A 46 5.40 10.11 -3.12
C PRO A 46 5.00 11.40 -2.40
N ILE A 47 5.07 12.55 -3.07
CA ILE A 47 4.87 13.84 -2.41
C ILE A 47 3.37 14.17 -2.37
N MET A 48 2.81 14.21 -1.15
CA MET A 48 1.44 14.65 -0.90
C MET A 48 1.29 16.15 -1.14
N SER A 49 0.24 16.56 -1.85
CA SER A 49 -0.12 17.96 -2.01
C SER A 49 -0.95 18.49 -0.83
N LEU A 50 -1.07 19.81 -0.74
CA LEU A 50 -1.93 20.45 0.28
C LEU A 50 -3.41 20.06 0.11
N ASP A 51 -3.86 19.92 -1.12
CA ASP A 51 -5.27 19.57 -1.41
C ASP A 51 -5.54 18.11 -1.01
N GLU A 52 -4.62 17.19 -1.32
CA GLU A 52 -4.71 15.81 -0.88
C GLU A 52 -4.72 15.68 0.66
N MET A 53 -3.92 16.48 1.36
CA MET A 53 -3.93 16.52 2.83
C MET A 53 -5.29 16.96 3.38
N ARG A 54 -6.02 17.78 2.63
CA ARG A 54 -7.40 18.21 2.97
C ARG A 54 -8.48 17.21 2.56
N GLY A 55 -8.09 16.14 1.85
CA GLY A 55 -8.99 15.10 1.36
C GLY A 55 -9.47 15.29 -0.08
N ASP A 56 -8.97 16.29 -0.79
CA ASP A 56 -9.32 16.58 -2.18
C ASP A 56 -8.36 15.82 -3.11
N ILE A 57 -8.66 14.56 -3.37
CA ILE A 57 -7.83 13.68 -4.21
C ILE A 57 -8.23 13.86 -5.67
N SER A 58 -7.31 14.39 -6.48
CA SER A 58 -7.51 14.62 -7.92
C SER A 58 -6.50 13.87 -8.81
N ASP A 59 -5.41 13.34 -8.25
CA ASP A 59 -4.42 12.60 -9.00
C ASP A 59 -4.99 11.28 -9.52
N PRO A 60 -5.04 11.05 -10.86
CA PRO A 60 -5.62 9.86 -11.44
C PRO A 60 -4.96 8.55 -10.98
N ILE A 61 -3.64 8.55 -10.70
CA ILE A 61 -2.93 7.37 -10.25
C ILE A 61 -3.36 6.99 -8.83
N VAL A 62 -3.52 7.97 -7.94
CA VAL A 62 -4.00 7.75 -6.58
C VAL A 62 -5.43 7.24 -6.59
N ILE A 63 -6.30 7.86 -7.40
CA ILE A 63 -7.70 7.42 -7.57
C ILE A 63 -7.77 5.97 -8.08
N ASN A 64 -6.90 5.61 -9.02
CA ASN A 64 -6.84 4.25 -9.55
C ASN A 64 -6.42 3.24 -8.47
N TYR A 65 -5.38 3.54 -7.70
CA TYR A 65 -4.95 2.68 -6.59
C TYR A 65 -6.04 2.54 -5.52
N GLN A 66 -6.72 3.62 -5.19
CA GLN A 66 -7.85 3.55 -4.26
C GLN A 66 -8.98 2.63 -4.76
N LYS A 67 -9.31 2.69 -6.05
CA LYS A 67 -10.31 1.79 -6.66
C LYS A 67 -9.89 0.32 -6.58
N GLN A 68 -8.62 0.01 -6.82
CA GLN A 68 -8.09 -1.34 -6.72
C GLN A 68 -8.19 -1.84 -5.28
N ILE A 69 -7.60 -1.13 -4.33
CA ILE A 69 -7.53 -1.53 -2.91
C ILE A 69 -8.90 -1.63 -2.25
N LYS A 70 -9.86 -0.83 -2.69
CA LYS A 70 -11.21 -0.82 -2.12
C LYS A 70 -11.87 -2.21 -2.11
N ASN A 71 -11.52 -3.07 -3.06
CA ASN A 71 -12.12 -4.39 -3.23
C ASN A 71 -11.22 -5.52 -2.74
N ALA A 72 -10.04 -5.22 -2.19
CA ALA A 72 -9.09 -6.23 -1.73
C ALA A 72 -9.59 -6.97 -0.50
N ASP A 73 -9.51 -8.30 -0.52
CA ASP A 73 -9.67 -9.15 0.66
C ASP A 73 -8.39 -9.17 1.50
N CYS A 74 -7.24 -9.04 0.82
CA CYS A 74 -5.91 -9.04 1.42
C CYS A 74 -5.02 -8.03 0.71
N ILE A 75 -4.25 -7.28 1.49
CA ILE A 75 -3.22 -6.37 0.97
C ILE A 75 -1.86 -6.90 1.40
N VAL A 76 -0.94 -7.02 0.44
CA VAL A 76 0.42 -7.49 0.67
C VAL A 76 1.40 -6.37 0.37
N PHE A 77 2.30 -6.11 1.29
CA PHE A 77 3.35 -5.11 1.15
C PHE A 77 4.70 -5.80 1.05
N ILE A 78 5.46 -5.54 -0.03
CA ILE A 78 6.79 -6.09 -0.24
C ILE A 78 7.78 -4.94 -0.44
N TYR A 79 8.73 -4.78 0.50
CA TYR A 79 9.70 -3.70 0.44
C TYR A 79 10.97 -3.99 1.24
N PRO A 80 12.10 -3.36 0.87
CA PRO A 80 13.32 -3.43 1.66
C PRO A 80 13.25 -2.47 2.84
N ILE A 81 13.95 -2.78 3.92
CA ILE A 81 14.15 -1.84 5.01
C ILE A 81 15.38 -0.98 4.72
N PHE A 82 15.16 0.32 4.53
CA PHE A 82 16.20 1.34 4.39
C PHE A 82 16.23 2.20 5.66
N TRP A 83 17.38 2.25 6.36
CA TRP A 83 17.52 3.02 7.59
C TRP A 83 16.41 2.76 8.62
N PHE A 84 16.10 1.49 8.84
CA PHE A 84 15.05 1.03 9.78
C PHE A 84 13.63 1.48 9.42
N ARG A 85 13.40 1.90 8.17
CA ARG A 85 12.12 2.39 7.66
C ARG A 85 11.80 1.77 6.29
N ALA A 86 10.55 1.90 5.89
CA ALA A 86 10.17 1.61 4.52
C ALA A 86 10.78 2.64 3.54
N PRO A 87 10.93 2.33 2.25
CA PRO A 87 11.38 3.31 1.25
C PRO A 87 10.46 4.53 1.20
N ALA A 88 11.02 5.73 0.95
CA ALA A 88 10.25 6.98 0.91
C ALA A 88 9.05 6.93 -0.07
N ILE A 89 9.22 6.25 -1.21
CA ILE A 89 8.14 6.07 -2.19
C ILE A 89 6.97 5.26 -1.61
N PHE A 90 7.25 4.26 -0.78
CA PHE A 90 6.24 3.46 -0.11
C PHE A 90 5.52 4.26 0.98
N GLU A 91 6.28 4.99 1.81
CA GLU A 91 5.69 5.84 2.86
C GLU A 91 4.78 6.91 2.25
N GLY A 92 5.23 7.58 1.18
CA GLY A 92 4.41 8.55 0.46
C GLY A 92 3.20 7.92 -0.24
N TRP A 93 3.29 6.65 -0.65
CA TRP A 93 2.13 5.92 -1.14
C TRP A 93 1.08 5.71 -0.03
N ILE A 94 1.51 5.32 1.17
CA ILE A 94 0.62 5.22 2.34
C ILE A 94 -0.04 6.57 2.63
N ASP A 95 0.74 7.65 2.68
CA ASP A 95 0.21 8.99 2.97
C ASP A 95 -0.86 9.43 1.96
N ARG A 96 -0.62 9.21 0.66
CA ARG A 96 -1.51 9.69 -0.41
C ARG A 96 -2.70 8.77 -0.66
N VAL A 97 -2.50 7.45 -0.61
CA VAL A 97 -3.55 6.48 -0.95
C VAL A 97 -4.44 6.18 0.25
N PHE A 98 -3.89 6.04 1.47
CA PHE A 98 -4.69 5.80 2.68
C PHE A 98 -5.24 7.09 3.27
N SER A 99 -5.78 7.93 2.41
CA SER A 99 -6.31 9.24 2.77
C SER A 99 -7.57 9.17 3.65
N VAL A 100 -7.87 10.31 4.29
CA VAL A 100 -9.12 10.51 5.02
C VAL A 100 -10.33 10.35 4.08
N ASN A 101 -11.43 9.82 4.60
CA ASN A 101 -12.66 9.47 3.87
C ASN A 101 -12.53 8.29 2.87
N PHE A 102 -11.33 7.79 2.64
CA PHE A 102 -11.12 6.56 1.88
C PHE A 102 -10.71 5.39 2.81
N ALA A 103 -9.56 5.47 3.46
CA ALA A 103 -9.09 4.39 4.34
C ALA A 103 -9.65 4.50 5.75
N PHE A 104 -9.88 5.69 6.21
CA PHE A 104 -10.42 5.98 7.55
C PHE A 104 -11.22 7.27 7.59
N LYS A 105 -12.00 7.44 8.65
CA LYS A 105 -12.64 8.71 9.00
C LYS A 105 -12.59 8.92 10.50
N PHE A 106 -12.75 10.16 10.93
CA PHE A 106 -12.91 10.46 12.34
C PHE A 106 -14.40 10.47 12.72
N LYS A 107 -14.72 9.72 13.78
CA LYS A 107 -16.05 9.76 14.41
C LYS A 107 -15.94 10.54 15.71
N THR A 108 -16.74 11.59 15.84
CA THR A 108 -16.82 12.38 17.09
C THR A 108 -17.23 11.49 18.26
N VAL A 109 -16.50 11.56 19.35
CA VAL A 109 -16.78 10.83 20.59
C VAL A 109 -17.31 11.81 21.66
N PHE A 110 -16.63 12.95 21.84
CA PHE A 110 -17.05 13.97 22.79
C PHE A 110 -16.43 15.33 22.40
N GLY A 111 -17.25 16.39 22.28
CA GLY A 111 -16.79 17.71 21.88
C GLY A 111 -16.02 17.68 20.56
N ASN A 112 -14.77 18.18 20.55
CA ASN A 112 -13.88 18.16 19.39
C ASN A 112 -13.00 16.90 19.31
N TRP A 113 -13.20 15.90 20.19
CA TRP A 113 -12.43 14.68 20.19
C TRP A 113 -13.00 13.65 19.21
N GLY A 114 -12.18 13.24 18.25
CA GLY A 114 -12.53 12.23 17.24
C GLY A 114 -11.75 10.91 17.44
N LYS A 115 -12.44 9.80 17.22
CA LYS A 115 -11.83 8.46 17.14
C LYS A 115 -11.68 8.07 15.67
N PRO A 116 -10.50 7.61 15.19
CA PRO A 116 -10.37 7.08 13.86
C PRO A 116 -11.15 5.75 13.72
N VAL A 117 -11.84 5.60 12.60
CA VAL A 117 -12.59 4.40 12.23
C VAL A 117 -12.15 3.99 10.84
N GLY A 118 -11.69 2.74 10.67
CA GLY A 118 -11.33 2.18 9.38
C GLY A 118 -12.53 2.04 8.45
N LEU A 119 -12.33 2.29 7.18
CA LEU A 119 -13.35 2.21 6.12
C LEU A 119 -13.07 1.09 5.12
N LEU A 120 -11.83 0.60 5.05
CA LEU A 120 -11.47 -0.47 4.11
C LEU A 120 -12.05 -1.80 4.59
N PRO A 121 -12.66 -2.59 3.70
CA PRO A 121 -13.21 -3.91 4.02
C PRO A 121 -12.12 -4.97 4.20
N CYS A 122 -10.90 -4.68 3.80
CA CYS A 122 -9.75 -5.58 3.88
C CYS A 122 -9.55 -6.10 5.31
N LYS A 123 -9.52 -7.44 5.45
CA LYS A 123 -9.40 -8.11 6.75
C LYS A 123 -8.02 -8.67 7.03
N LYS A 124 -7.14 -8.67 6.03
CA LYS A 124 -5.80 -9.26 6.11
C LYS A 124 -4.77 -8.32 5.51
N ALA A 125 -3.67 -8.15 6.22
CA ALA A 125 -2.47 -7.51 5.68
C ALA A 125 -1.27 -8.44 5.90
N VAL A 126 -0.42 -8.54 4.89
CA VAL A 126 0.83 -9.29 4.93
C VAL A 126 1.97 -8.32 4.64
N ILE A 127 3.03 -8.38 5.43
CA ILE A 127 4.23 -7.57 5.21
C ILE A 127 5.41 -8.51 5.01
N ILE A 128 6.12 -8.35 3.90
CA ILE A 128 7.30 -9.09 3.54
C ILE A 128 8.45 -8.09 3.39
N ASN A 129 9.41 -8.16 4.30
CA ASN A 129 10.53 -7.24 4.34
C ASN A 129 11.87 -7.94 4.06
N THR A 130 12.77 -7.22 3.39
CA THR A 130 14.17 -7.62 3.24
C THR A 130 15.09 -6.66 4.00
N TYR A 131 16.16 -7.20 4.56
CA TYR A 131 17.16 -6.45 5.29
C TYR A 131 18.53 -6.64 4.63
N GLY A 132 19.26 -5.56 4.48
CA GLY A 132 20.62 -5.59 3.92
C GLY A 132 21.72 -5.66 4.98
N SER A 133 21.40 -5.79 6.25
CA SER A 133 22.38 -5.88 7.34
C SER A 133 22.67 -7.34 7.72
N PRO A 134 23.93 -7.67 8.11
CA PRO A 134 24.20 -8.96 8.76
C PRO A 134 23.35 -9.08 10.03
N ALA A 135 22.83 -10.27 10.24
CA ALA A 135 22.07 -10.61 11.43
C ALA A 135 22.96 -10.58 12.67
#